data_d6bfa1d302645126a6d8805787a6c8d7
#
_entry.id   d6bfa1d302645126a6d8805787a6c8d7
#
_cell.length_a   1.000
_cell.length_b   1.000
_cell.length_c   1.000
_cell.angle_alpha   90.00
_cell.angle_beta   90.00
_cell.angle_gamma   90.00
#
_symmetry.space_group_name_H-M   'P 1'
#
loop_
_entity.id
_entity.type
_entity.pdbx_description
1 polymer ?
#
loop_
_entity_poly.entity_id
_entity_poly.type
_entity_poly.pdbx_seq_one_letter_code
_entity_poly.pdbx_strand_id
1 'polypeptide(L)'
;MVEGKRTKKNEELEKLLKTRPVRSLSGIVNVSVLSKPYECPGKCIYCPEERNIPKSYLSGEPAVERAKRLKYDPYSQVKKRIEVLEMSGHPADKIELRVIGGTWSYYDTKYKNWFVKRCFEAANGQKGKTLEQVQKKNEKAKHRIIGLSFETRPDFINEKEIEEMRKLGATKIELGVQSIYDDVLKINKRGHDIEKTIEATEMLRDAGFKVAYQMMLNLPGSNPKRDIKMFKELFDNPAFRPEYLKIYPCALTKEAPLYKLYLKKQYKPYDEKTLIETIKKIKKIVPLYVRIERIIRDIPSPSIVEGGAKTLNLRQMIKTEGLCRCIRCREIKDDDVKEKIYLFKEEYDASKGKEIFLSFEDENRKRIYSLLRLRIKDGKAIIREVHVYGQAASISKRDSKTQHKGLGQKMIKEAERIVKKEKIKELKIISGVGARDYYRSKLGYKLNDGYMVKTF
;
A
#
# COMPACT_ATOMS: atom_id res chain seq x y z
N MET A 1 -23.88 23.39 5.08
CA MET A 1 -23.15 24.00 6.20
C MET A 1 -24.17 24.64 7.09
N VAL A 2 -24.35 24.16 8.27
CA VAL A 2 -25.21 24.81 9.26
C VAL A 2 -24.28 25.15 10.43
N GLU A 3 -23.91 26.41 10.49
CA GLU A 3 -23.36 26.99 11.70
C GLU A 3 -24.46 27.04 12.76
N GLY A 4 -24.18 26.47 13.92
CA GLY A 4 -24.82 26.97 15.12
C GLY A 4 -25.88 26.13 15.82
N LYS A 5 -26.32 24.96 15.34
CA LYS A 5 -27.16 24.07 16.15
C LYS A 5 -26.63 22.63 16.07
N ARG A 6 -26.14 22.10 17.20
CA ARG A 6 -25.85 20.67 17.36
C ARG A 6 -27.16 19.90 17.27
N THR A 7 -27.54 19.48 16.08
CA THR A 7 -28.60 18.49 15.91
C THR A 7 -28.12 17.16 16.49
N LYS A 8 -29.02 16.43 17.16
CA LYS A 8 -28.76 15.05 17.60
C LYS A 8 -28.25 14.25 16.40
N LYS A 9 -27.19 13.47 16.63
CA LYS A 9 -26.56 12.62 15.62
C LYS A 9 -27.60 11.71 15.00
N ASN A 10 -27.94 11.91 13.73
CA ASN A 10 -28.86 11.04 12.98
C ASN A 10 -28.01 10.10 12.13
N GLU A 11 -27.96 8.84 12.51
CA GLU A 11 -27.16 7.80 11.84
C GLU A 11 -27.60 7.53 10.39
N GLU A 12 -28.88 7.71 10.07
CA GLU A 12 -29.39 7.56 8.70
C GLU A 12 -28.93 8.70 7.83
N LEU A 13 -29.00 9.93 8.33
CA LEU A 13 -28.51 11.11 7.62
C LEU A 13 -26.99 11.05 7.41
N GLU A 14 -26.23 10.57 8.39
CA GLU A 14 -24.78 10.34 8.24
C GLU A 14 -24.48 9.30 7.15
N LYS A 15 -25.27 8.22 7.03
CA LYS A 15 -25.13 7.23 5.96
C LYS A 15 -25.39 7.82 4.58
N LEU A 16 -26.41 8.66 4.45
CA LEU A 16 -26.77 9.32 3.18
C LEU A 16 -25.74 10.37 2.76
N LEU A 17 -25.21 11.14 3.70
CA LEU A 17 -24.24 12.21 3.42
C LEU A 17 -22.79 11.69 3.26
N LYS A 18 -22.52 10.43 3.61
CA LYS A 18 -21.19 9.85 3.53
C LYS A 18 -20.72 9.71 2.09
N THR A 19 -19.73 10.50 1.70
CA THR A 19 -19.17 10.44 0.35
C THR A 19 -18.26 9.22 0.16
N ARG A 20 -18.50 8.43 -0.87
CA ARG A 20 -17.70 7.23 -1.23
C ARG A 20 -17.52 6.24 -0.05
N PRO A 21 -18.60 5.68 0.51
CA PRO A 21 -18.58 4.84 1.72
C PRO A 21 -17.57 3.69 1.65
N VAL A 22 -17.32 3.14 0.46
CA VAL A 22 -16.34 2.04 0.20
C VAL A 22 -14.92 2.37 0.69
N ARG A 23 -14.55 3.65 0.85
CA ARG A 23 -13.19 4.05 1.25
C ARG A 23 -12.80 3.68 2.68
N SER A 24 -13.77 3.50 3.55
CA SER A 24 -13.53 3.22 4.98
C SER A 24 -14.35 2.04 5.50
N LEU A 25 -14.83 1.15 4.62
CA LEU A 25 -15.61 -0.02 5.02
C LEU A 25 -14.87 -0.91 6.02
N SER A 26 -13.57 -1.12 5.81
CA SER A 26 -12.74 -1.88 6.75
C SER A 26 -12.39 -1.11 8.04
N GLY A 27 -12.93 0.10 8.24
CA GLY A 27 -12.59 0.98 9.36
C GLY A 27 -11.19 1.60 9.28
N ILE A 28 -10.48 1.39 8.16
CA ILE A 28 -9.15 1.95 7.93
C ILE A 28 -9.26 3.06 6.89
N VAL A 29 -8.69 4.22 7.19
CA VAL A 29 -8.60 5.34 6.26
C VAL A 29 -7.17 5.57 5.78
N ASN A 30 -7.03 5.88 4.49
CA ASN A 30 -5.74 6.21 3.90
C ASN A 30 -5.46 7.71 4.02
N VAL A 31 -4.32 8.04 4.63
CA VAL A 31 -3.79 9.40 4.72
C VAL A 31 -2.48 9.46 3.94
N SER A 32 -2.51 10.09 2.77
CA SER A 32 -1.30 10.33 1.96
C SER A 32 -0.71 11.68 2.27
N VAL A 33 0.58 11.71 2.55
CA VAL A 33 1.39 12.89 2.89
C VAL A 33 2.55 12.99 1.93
N LEU A 34 2.71 14.12 1.27
CA LEU A 34 3.76 14.36 0.29
C LEU A 34 4.97 15.00 0.99
N SER A 35 6.16 14.44 0.75
CA SER A 35 7.42 15.03 1.19
C SER A 35 7.74 16.32 0.44
N LYS A 36 8.65 17.15 0.97
CA LYS A 36 9.11 18.36 0.26
C LYS A 36 9.79 17.99 -1.07
N PRO A 37 9.85 18.90 -2.03
CA PRO A 37 10.71 18.74 -3.20
C PRO A 37 12.14 18.44 -2.78
N TYR A 38 12.75 17.45 -3.41
CA TYR A 38 14.11 17.02 -3.17
C TYR A 38 14.70 16.40 -4.43
N GLU A 39 16.02 16.45 -4.54
CA GLU A 39 16.71 15.82 -5.67
C GLU A 39 16.40 14.33 -5.75
N CYS A 40 16.24 13.85 -6.98
CA CYS A 40 16.07 12.43 -7.23
C CYS A 40 17.33 11.90 -7.93
N PRO A 41 17.95 10.82 -7.43
CA PRO A 41 19.13 10.24 -8.07
C PRO A 41 18.84 9.61 -9.43
N GLY A 42 17.55 9.39 -9.74
CA GLY A 42 17.09 8.77 -10.99
C GLY A 42 16.98 9.74 -12.16
N LYS A 43 17.43 9.30 -13.34
CA LYS A 43 17.35 10.03 -14.62
C LYS A 43 16.31 9.46 -15.57
N CYS A 44 15.23 8.85 -15.05
CA CYS A 44 14.22 8.14 -15.82
C CYS A 44 13.55 9.05 -16.85
N ILE A 45 13.54 8.63 -18.12
CA ILE A 45 13.04 9.47 -19.22
C ILE A 45 11.52 9.69 -19.21
N TYR A 46 10.77 8.78 -18.60
CA TYR A 46 9.31 8.87 -18.47
C TYR A 46 8.86 9.70 -17.24
N CYS A 47 9.80 10.13 -16.41
CA CYS A 47 9.48 10.79 -15.15
C CYS A 47 9.32 12.30 -15.37
N PRO A 48 8.12 12.88 -15.11
CA PRO A 48 7.95 14.32 -15.22
C PRO A 48 8.74 15.06 -14.13
N GLU A 49 9.14 16.26 -14.46
CA GLU A 49 9.85 17.15 -13.55
C GLU A 49 9.25 18.56 -13.64
N GLU A 50 8.74 19.06 -12.54
CA GLU A 50 8.18 20.39 -12.41
C GLU A 50 8.86 21.13 -11.24
N ARG A 51 9.14 22.39 -11.42
CA ARG A 51 9.84 23.21 -10.42
C ARG A 51 9.05 23.26 -9.11
N ASN A 52 9.72 23.08 -7.98
CA ASN A 52 9.14 23.09 -6.62
C ASN A 52 8.08 22.00 -6.35
N ILE A 53 8.12 20.92 -7.13
CA ILE A 53 7.29 19.71 -6.91
C ILE A 53 8.23 18.51 -6.81
N PRO A 54 7.96 17.54 -5.94
CA PRO A 54 8.73 16.30 -5.89
C PRO A 54 8.74 15.61 -7.25
N LYS A 55 9.88 15.13 -7.67
CA LYS A 55 10.04 14.45 -8.97
C LYS A 55 9.03 13.33 -9.15
N SER A 56 8.49 13.19 -10.35
CA SER A 56 7.40 12.24 -10.69
C SER A 56 5.99 12.75 -10.37
N TYR A 57 5.82 13.89 -9.74
CA TYR A 57 4.52 14.51 -9.44
C TYR A 57 4.32 15.78 -10.27
N LEU A 58 3.07 16.16 -10.50
CA LEU A 58 2.70 17.33 -11.28
C LEU A 58 1.68 18.19 -10.52
N SER A 59 1.67 19.49 -10.82
CA SER A 59 0.60 20.39 -10.40
C SER A 59 -0.76 19.85 -10.83
N GLY A 60 -1.80 20.11 -10.01
CA GLY A 60 -3.15 19.59 -10.23
C GLY A 60 -3.38 18.18 -9.66
N GLU A 61 -2.33 17.41 -9.29
CA GLU A 61 -2.56 16.17 -8.52
C GLU A 61 -3.08 16.53 -7.11
N PRO A 62 -4.17 15.91 -6.62
CA PRO A 62 -4.80 16.30 -5.34
C PRO A 62 -3.87 16.27 -4.12
N ALA A 63 -2.87 15.39 -4.12
CA ALA A 63 -1.89 15.31 -3.04
C ALA A 63 -0.88 16.47 -3.12
N VAL A 64 -0.47 16.84 -4.33
CA VAL A 64 0.44 17.96 -4.60
C VAL A 64 -0.20 19.28 -4.19
N GLU A 65 -1.43 19.54 -4.65
CA GLU A 65 -2.13 20.78 -4.34
C GLU A 65 -2.35 20.98 -2.83
N ARG A 66 -2.68 19.89 -2.13
CA ARG A 66 -2.78 19.93 -0.67
C ARG A 66 -1.43 20.24 -0.02
N ALA A 67 -0.37 19.57 -0.45
CA ALA A 67 0.96 19.75 0.12
C ALA A 67 1.51 21.15 -0.12
N LYS A 68 1.35 21.70 -1.34
CA LYS A 68 1.72 23.10 -1.69
C LYS A 68 1.05 24.10 -0.77
N ARG A 69 -0.29 24.01 -0.61
CA ARG A 69 -1.06 24.92 0.28
C ARG A 69 -0.60 24.83 1.73
N LEU A 70 -0.13 23.67 2.16
CA LEU A 70 0.35 23.42 3.52
C LEU A 70 1.87 23.48 3.64
N LYS A 71 2.57 24.08 2.65
CA LYS A 71 4.03 24.26 2.64
C LYS A 71 4.80 22.98 2.91
N TYR A 72 4.27 21.83 2.45
CA TYR A 72 4.82 20.48 2.67
C TYR A 72 5.00 20.10 4.15
N ASP A 73 4.38 20.82 5.10
CA ASP A 73 4.44 20.46 6.52
C ASP A 73 3.66 19.17 6.80
N PRO A 74 4.31 18.09 7.28
CA PRO A 74 3.66 16.80 7.48
C PRO A 74 2.57 16.83 8.56
N TYR A 75 2.75 17.62 9.62
CA TYR A 75 1.74 17.78 10.66
C TYR A 75 0.43 18.34 10.08
N SER A 76 0.53 19.44 9.37
CA SER A 76 -0.62 20.12 8.77
C SER A 76 -1.33 19.24 7.73
N GLN A 77 -0.56 18.49 6.91
CA GLN A 77 -1.13 17.57 5.93
C GLN A 77 -1.93 16.43 6.59
N VAL A 78 -1.37 15.80 7.64
CA VAL A 78 -2.07 14.73 8.38
C VAL A 78 -3.31 15.28 9.08
N LYS A 79 -3.17 16.37 9.85
CA LYS A 79 -4.27 17.01 10.58
C LYS A 79 -5.42 17.36 9.64
N LYS A 80 -5.12 18.09 8.56
CA LYS A 80 -6.15 18.52 7.59
C LYS A 80 -6.83 17.32 6.93
N ARG A 81 -6.08 16.24 6.66
CA ARG A 81 -6.64 15.04 6.05
C ARG A 81 -7.58 14.29 7.00
N ILE A 82 -7.23 14.19 8.29
CA ILE A 82 -8.09 13.61 9.33
C ILE A 82 -9.39 14.43 9.44
N GLU A 83 -9.29 15.74 9.56
CA GLU A 83 -10.45 16.65 9.63
C GLU A 83 -11.42 16.43 8.45
N VAL A 84 -10.89 16.45 7.22
CA VAL A 84 -11.72 16.24 6.01
C VAL A 84 -12.37 14.87 5.99
N LEU A 85 -11.68 13.83 6.47
CA LEU A 85 -12.25 12.48 6.54
C LEU A 85 -13.39 12.41 7.55
N GLU A 86 -13.20 12.96 8.76
CA GLU A 86 -14.25 13.02 9.78
C GLU A 86 -15.45 13.85 9.33
N MET A 87 -15.22 15.02 8.72
CA MET A 87 -16.28 15.86 8.15
C MET A 87 -17.07 15.16 7.03
N SER A 88 -16.44 14.24 6.31
CA SER A 88 -17.09 13.44 5.25
C SER A 88 -17.72 12.14 5.78
N GLY A 89 -17.86 11.98 7.11
CA GLY A 89 -18.48 10.83 7.75
C GLY A 89 -17.60 9.55 7.79
N HIS A 90 -16.30 9.67 7.55
CA HIS A 90 -15.38 8.53 7.65
C HIS A 90 -14.74 8.45 9.04
N PRO A 91 -14.81 7.31 9.75
CA PRO A 91 -14.08 7.12 11.00
C PRO A 91 -12.57 7.16 10.71
N ALA A 92 -11.84 7.99 11.45
CA ALA A 92 -10.38 8.14 11.30
C ALA A 92 -9.60 7.56 12.49
N ASP A 93 -10.18 6.59 13.20
CA ASP A 93 -9.58 5.93 14.35
C ASP A 93 -8.43 4.98 13.98
N LYS A 94 -8.42 4.46 12.74
CA LYS A 94 -7.36 3.61 12.18
C LYS A 94 -6.84 4.19 10.87
N ILE A 95 -5.59 4.60 10.86
CA ILE A 95 -4.95 5.28 9.73
C ILE A 95 -3.90 4.37 9.11
N GLU A 96 -3.98 4.16 7.79
CA GLU A 96 -2.84 3.77 6.96
C GLU A 96 -2.18 5.04 6.41
N LEU A 97 -1.03 5.40 6.98
CA LEU A 97 -0.25 6.56 6.58
C LEU A 97 0.65 6.19 5.40
N ARG A 98 0.58 6.97 4.32
CA ARG A 98 1.37 6.76 3.12
C ARG A 98 2.22 8.00 2.88
N VAL A 99 3.53 7.86 3.00
CA VAL A 99 4.49 8.90 2.63
C VAL A 99 4.83 8.71 1.16
N ILE A 100 4.54 9.73 0.38
CA ILE A 100 4.75 9.77 -1.06
C ILE A 100 5.63 10.98 -1.41
N GLY A 101 6.22 11.02 -2.61
CA GLY A 101 7.06 12.16 -3.03
C GLY A 101 8.41 11.74 -3.62
N GLY A 102 8.51 10.58 -4.23
CA GLY A 102 9.71 10.10 -4.92
C GLY A 102 10.48 9.07 -4.12
N THR A 103 11.81 9.15 -4.10
CA THR A 103 12.69 8.17 -3.45
C THR A 103 12.90 8.51 -1.98
N TRP A 104 12.06 7.94 -1.09
CA TRP A 104 12.14 8.19 0.36
C TRP A 104 13.54 7.96 0.93
N SER A 105 14.19 6.88 0.54
CA SER A 105 15.51 6.48 1.03
C SER A 105 16.64 7.46 0.65
N TYR A 106 16.37 8.42 -0.22
CA TYR A 106 17.36 9.44 -0.62
C TYR A 106 17.38 10.66 0.30
N TYR A 107 16.33 10.88 1.10
CA TYR A 107 16.31 11.95 2.09
C TYR A 107 17.27 11.64 3.25
N ASP A 108 17.81 12.71 3.85
CA ASP A 108 18.65 12.57 5.04
C ASP A 108 17.87 12.03 6.25
N THR A 109 18.55 11.32 7.13
CA THR A 109 17.97 10.67 8.31
C THR A 109 17.29 11.67 9.25
N LYS A 110 17.83 12.91 9.39
CA LYS A 110 17.23 13.94 10.26
C LYS A 110 15.86 14.36 9.72
N TYR A 111 15.76 14.58 8.40
CA TYR A 111 14.50 14.91 7.76
C TYR A 111 13.49 13.75 7.87
N LYS A 112 13.91 12.51 7.60
CA LYS A 112 13.04 11.33 7.70
C LYS A 112 12.45 11.19 9.11
N ASN A 113 13.27 11.31 10.16
CA ASN A 113 12.84 11.25 11.55
C ASN A 113 11.89 12.40 11.92
N TRP A 114 12.25 13.63 11.56
CA TRP A 114 11.40 14.80 11.78
C TRP A 114 10.04 14.65 11.11
N PHE A 115 10.02 14.27 9.83
CA PHE A 115 8.81 14.13 9.04
C PHE A 115 7.83 13.14 9.66
N VAL A 116 8.31 11.93 9.99
CA VAL A 116 7.47 10.87 10.55
C VAL A 116 7.02 11.23 11.98
N LYS A 117 7.92 11.82 12.80
CA LYS A 117 7.56 12.33 14.15
C LYS A 117 6.40 13.32 14.05
N ARG A 118 6.46 14.29 13.12
CA ARG A 118 5.40 15.28 12.90
C ARG A 118 4.07 14.63 12.47
N CYS A 119 4.11 13.56 11.66
CA CYS A 119 2.90 12.79 11.32
C CYS A 119 2.26 12.15 12.55
N PHE A 120 3.07 11.53 13.42
CA PHE A 120 2.56 10.97 14.69
C PHE A 120 2.03 12.03 15.63
N GLU A 121 2.69 13.18 15.74
CA GLU A 121 2.21 14.31 16.56
C GLU A 121 0.82 14.79 16.11
N ALA A 122 0.59 14.88 14.79
CA ALA A 122 -0.71 15.26 14.25
C ALA A 122 -1.80 14.22 14.56
N ALA A 123 -1.48 12.93 14.40
CA ALA A 123 -2.42 11.85 14.72
C ALA A 123 -2.73 11.78 16.22
N ASN A 124 -1.76 12.08 17.07
CA ASN A 124 -1.93 12.12 18.54
C ASN A 124 -2.66 13.38 19.03
N GLY A 125 -2.70 14.46 18.25
CA GLY A 125 -3.15 15.78 18.71
C GLY A 125 -2.21 16.47 19.69
N GLN A 126 -0.98 15.94 19.92
CA GLN A 126 -0.01 16.47 20.87
C GLN A 126 1.44 16.24 20.40
N LYS A 127 2.31 17.18 20.79
CA LYS A 127 3.75 17.10 20.52
C LYS A 127 4.47 16.09 21.45
N GLY A 128 5.66 15.67 21.05
CA GLY A 128 6.57 14.86 21.84
C GLY A 128 8.02 15.22 21.57
N LYS A 129 8.93 14.91 22.51
CA LYS A 129 10.36 15.22 22.38
C LYS A 129 11.03 14.32 21.33
N THR A 130 10.77 13.01 21.38
CA THR A 130 11.39 12.02 20.48
C THR A 130 10.34 11.27 19.64
N LEU A 131 10.81 10.58 18.60
CA LEU A 131 9.96 9.71 17.77
C LEU A 131 9.34 8.57 18.60
N GLU A 132 10.11 7.94 19.46
CA GLU A 132 9.68 6.84 20.33
C GLU A 132 8.54 7.27 21.27
N GLN A 133 8.65 8.48 21.83
CA GLN A 133 7.59 9.02 22.68
C GLN A 133 6.27 9.22 21.94
N VAL A 134 6.31 9.80 20.72
CA VAL A 134 5.08 10.01 19.94
C VAL A 134 4.51 8.70 19.42
N GLN A 135 5.36 7.72 19.09
CA GLN A 135 4.93 6.37 18.74
C GLN A 135 4.24 5.70 19.95
N LYS A 136 4.84 5.74 21.13
CA LYS A 136 4.24 5.17 22.35
C LYS A 136 2.87 5.78 22.68
N LYS A 137 2.73 7.09 22.52
CA LYS A 137 1.44 7.77 22.67
C LYS A 137 0.42 7.28 21.62
N ASN A 138 0.87 7.03 20.38
CA ASN A 138 -0.02 6.61 19.30
C ASN A 138 -0.61 5.22 19.50
N GLU A 139 0.00 4.35 20.29
CA GLU A 139 -0.57 3.03 20.62
C GLU A 139 -1.98 3.13 21.21
N LYS A 140 -2.31 4.24 21.90
CA LYS A 140 -3.60 4.48 22.57
C LYS A 140 -4.31 5.76 22.13
N ALA A 141 -3.82 6.44 21.08
CA ALA A 141 -4.41 7.67 20.58
C ALA A 141 -5.81 7.44 19.96
N LYS A 142 -6.59 8.51 19.81
CA LYS A 142 -7.87 8.48 19.07
C LYS A 142 -7.62 8.07 17.61
N HIS A 143 -6.62 8.66 16.96
CA HIS A 143 -6.23 8.38 15.58
C HIS A 143 -4.93 7.58 15.57
N ARG A 144 -5.05 6.26 15.40
CA ARG A 144 -3.91 5.34 15.47
C ARG A 144 -3.36 5.02 14.09
N ILE A 145 -2.05 5.22 13.91
CA ILE A 145 -1.34 4.83 12.70
C ILE A 145 -1.04 3.33 12.77
N ILE A 146 -1.92 2.54 12.16
CA ILE A 146 -1.84 1.07 12.15
C ILE A 146 -1.03 0.51 10.98
N GLY A 147 -0.65 1.36 10.04
CA GLY A 147 0.22 1.04 8.92
C GLY A 147 0.93 2.29 8.45
N LEU A 148 2.20 2.14 8.07
CA LEU A 148 3.02 3.19 7.47
C LEU A 148 3.72 2.63 6.24
N SER A 149 3.65 3.34 5.12
CA SER A 149 4.34 2.95 3.89
C SER A 149 5.19 4.07 3.32
N PHE A 150 6.32 3.68 2.69
CA PHE A 150 7.22 4.55 1.95
C PHE A 150 7.35 4.10 0.51
N GLU A 151 7.51 5.05 -0.42
CA GLU A 151 7.87 4.82 -1.82
C GLU A 151 9.39 4.98 -1.97
N THR A 152 10.04 3.97 -2.57
CA THR A 152 11.48 4.03 -2.81
C THR A 152 11.88 3.23 -4.05
N ARG A 153 13.17 3.22 -4.36
CA ARG A 153 13.78 2.49 -5.46
C ARG A 153 14.47 1.23 -4.93
N PRO A 154 14.54 0.14 -5.73
CA PRO A 154 15.23 -1.08 -5.31
C PRO A 154 16.71 -0.86 -4.95
N ASP A 155 17.41 -0.04 -5.71
CA ASP A 155 18.85 0.25 -5.54
C ASP A 155 19.20 1.06 -4.27
N PHE A 156 18.21 1.49 -3.50
CA PHE A 156 18.38 2.14 -2.19
C PHE A 156 18.05 1.27 -0.99
N ILE A 157 17.67 0.01 -1.23
CA ILE A 157 17.41 -0.93 -0.15
C ILE A 157 18.71 -1.59 0.29
N ASN A 158 19.01 -1.47 1.57
CA ASN A 158 20.10 -2.14 2.27
C ASN A 158 19.70 -2.31 3.74
N GLU A 159 20.52 -3.03 4.53
CA GLU A 159 20.24 -3.33 5.93
C GLU A 159 20.00 -2.08 6.77
N LYS A 160 20.84 -1.08 6.64
CA LYS A 160 20.72 0.19 7.36
C LYS A 160 19.40 0.91 7.06
N GLU A 161 18.99 0.97 5.81
CA GLU A 161 17.74 1.60 5.41
C GLU A 161 16.53 0.80 5.93
N ILE A 162 16.60 -0.51 5.91
CA ILE A 162 15.58 -1.41 6.48
C ILE A 162 15.40 -1.16 7.98
N GLU A 163 16.50 -1.09 8.74
CA GLU A 163 16.45 -0.77 10.16
C GLU A 163 15.85 0.61 10.42
N GLU A 164 16.27 1.61 9.65
CA GLU A 164 15.74 2.97 9.75
C GLU A 164 14.23 2.98 9.49
N MET A 165 13.77 2.36 8.40
CA MET A 165 12.35 2.26 8.08
C MET A 165 11.57 1.54 9.19
N ARG A 166 12.14 0.51 9.82
CA ARG A 166 11.50 -0.18 10.96
C ARG A 166 11.40 0.73 12.18
N LYS A 167 12.47 1.46 12.54
CA LYS A 167 12.47 2.45 13.62
C LYS A 167 11.41 3.53 13.38
N LEU A 168 11.22 3.96 12.14
CA LEU A 168 10.16 4.89 11.75
C LEU A 168 8.75 4.29 11.91
N GLY A 169 8.60 2.96 12.01
CA GLY A 169 7.33 2.26 12.17
C GLY A 169 6.69 1.78 10.88
N ALA A 170 7.45 1.73 9.77
CA ALA A 170 6.97 1.23 8.49
C ALA A 170 6.57 -0.25 8.56
N THR A 171 5.55 -0.60 7.79
CA THR A 171 5.05 -1.98 7.63
C THR A 171 4.92 -2.40 6.17
N LYS A 172 5.02 -1.45 5.24
CA LYS A 172 4.93 -1.70 3.80
C LYS A 172 5.92 -0.81 3.06
N ILE A 173 6.58 -1.38 2.07
CA ILE A 173 7.47 -0.64 1.17
C ILE A 173 6.96 -0.78 -0.26
N GLU A 174 6.87 0.34 -0.95
CA GLU A 174 6.43 0.43 -2.32
C GLU A 174 7.65 0.64 -3.22
N LEU A 175 8.08 -0.43 -3.90
CA LEU A 175 9.24 -0.41 -4.78
C LEU A 175 8.87 0.05 -6.18
N GLY A 176 9.57 1.05 -6.65
CA GLY A 176 9.49 1.49 -8.04
C GLY A 176 10.25 0.54 -8.98
N VAL A 177 9.76 -0.66 -9.20
CA VAL A 177 10.35 -1.68 -10.09
C VAL A 177 10.24 -1.28 -11.55
N GLN A 178 9.05 -0.90 -11.98
CA GLN A 178 8.65 -0.43 -13.30
C GLN A 178 8.65 -1.53 -14.37
N SER A 179 9.74 -2.27 -14.55
CA SER A 179 9.88 -3.41 -15.47
C SER A 179 10.81 -4.48 -14.86
N ILE A 180 10.69 -5.72 -15.35
CA ILE A 180 11.63 -6.81 -15.02
C ILE A 180 12.57 -7.13 -16.19
N TYR A 181 12.63 -6.27 -17.19
CA TYR A 181 13.50 -6.43 -18.34
C TYR A 181 14.61 -5.39 -18.31
N ASP A 182 15.87 -5.83 -18.25
CA ASP A 182 17.03 -4.93 -18.13
C ASP A 182 17.21 -4.03 -19.34
N ASP A 183 16.90 -4.52 -20.55
CA ASP A 183 16.91 -3.70 -21.75
C ASP A 183 15.89 -2.55 -21.66
N VAL A 184 14.68 -2.82 -21.15
CA VAL A 184 13.65 -1.79 -20.92
C VAL A 184 14.11 -0.81 -19.83
N LEU A 185 14.66 -1.31 -18.73
CA LEU A 185 15.19 -0.46 -17.64
C LEU A 185 16.32 0.44 -18.15
N LYS A 186 17.23 -0.09 -18.97
CA LYS A 186 18.36 0.63 -19.57
C LYS A 186 17.90 1.72 -20.56
N ILE A 187 17.01 1.39 -21.50
CA ILE A 187 16.41 2.36 -22.43
C ILE A 187 15.77 3.53 -21.67
N ASN A 188 15.08 3.23 -20.60
CA ASN A 188 14.38 4.21 -19.78
C ASN A 188 15.27 4.92 -18.74
N LYS A 189 16.58 4.67 -18.74
CA LYS A 189 17.56 5.24 -17.81
C LYS A 189 17.15 5.06 -16.34
N ARG A 190 16.65 3.85 -16.01
CA ARG A 190 16.15 3.55 -14.66
C ARG A 190 17.27 3.55 -13.61
N GLY A 191 18.50 3.16 -13.98
CA GLY A 191 19.69 3.22 -13.13
C GLY A 191 19.84 2.06 -12.15
N HIS A 192 19.01 1.04 -12.24
CA HIS A 192 19.18 -0.28 -11.61
C HIS A 192 18.75 -1.37 -12.58
N ASP A 193 19.22 -2.58 -12.34
CA ASP A 193 18.89 -3.81 -13.03
C ASP A 193 17.86 -4.64 -12.25
N ILE A 194 17.51 -5.79 -12.80
CA ILE A 194 16.55 -6.70 -12.18
C ILE A 194 17.11 -7.37 -10.93
N GLU A 195 18.41 -7.63 -10.89
CA GLU A 195 19.09 -8.21 -9.74
C GLU A 195 18.87 -7.39 -8.47
N LYS A 196 19.02 -6.05 -8.56
CA LYS A 196 18.72 -5.14 -7.45
C LYS A 196 17.26 -5.20 -6.99
N THR A 197 16.34 -5.46 -7.90
CA THR A 197 14.92 -5.67 -7.53
C THR A 197 14.73 -6.98 -6.75
N ILE A 198 15.40 -8.05 -7.17
CA ILE A 198 15.35 -9.36 -6.51
C ILE A 198 15.95 -9.26 -5.10
N GLU A 199 17.17 -8.70 -4.98
CA GLU A 199 17.86 -8.49 -3.70
C GLU A 199 16.98 -7.68 -2.73
N ALA A 200 16.50 -6.51 -3.17
CA ALA A 200 15.65 -5.63 -2.36
C ALA A 200 14.37 -6.32 -1.90
N THR A 201 13.77 -7.14 -2.76
CA THR A 201 12.55 -7.87 -2.42
C THR A 201 12.80 -8.93 -1.36
N GLU A 202 13.88 -9.69 -1.48
CA GLU A 202 14.29 -10.69 -0.49
C GLU A 202 14.55 -10.02 0.87
N MET A 203 15.39 -8.99 0.92
CA MET A 203 15.73 -8.28 2.15
C MET A 203 14.49 -7.69 2.85
N LEU A 204 13.59 -7.06 2.10
CA LEU A 204 12.36 -6.49 2.65
C LEU A 204 11.42 -7.56 3.21
N ARG A 205 11.29 -8.70 2.54
CA ARG A 205 10.47 -9.81 3.03
C ARG A 205 11.04 -10.44 4.28
N ASP A 206 12.35 -10.64 4.34
CA ASP A 206 13.03 -11.20 5.50
C ASP A 206 12.89 -10.30 6.72
N ALA A 207 12.87 -8.99 6.53
CA ALA A 207 12.52 -8.02 7.55
C ALA A 207 11.00 -7.92 7.84
N GLY A 208 10.16 -8.68 7.14
CA GLY A 208 8.72 -8.77 7.36
C GLY A 208 7.88 -7.72 6.66
N PHE A 209 8.44 -6.81 5.87
CA PHE A 209 7.65 -5.80 5.16
C PHE A 209 6.70 -6.43 4.13
N LYS A 210 5.52 -5.86 3.99
CA LYS A 210 4.70 -6.03 2.80
C LYS A 210 5.39 -5.34 1.64
N VAL A 211 5.53 -6.03 0.53
CA VAL A 211 6.21 -5.51 -0.66
C VAL A 211 5.19 -5.20 -1.76
N ALA A 212 5.13 -3.93 -2.14
CA ALA A 212 4.29 -3.45 -3.23
C ALA A 212 5.16 -3.07 -4.43
N TYR A 213 4.87 -3.65 -5.59
CA TYR A 213 5.54 -3.24 -6.83
C TYR A 213 4.73 -2.19 -7.57
N GLN A 214 5.42 -1.12 -7.94
CA GLN A 214 4.92 -0.17 -8.93
C GLN A 214 5.46 -0.63 -10.28
N MET A 215 4.57 -1.09 -11.16
CA MET A 215 4.88 -1.60 -12.50
C MET A 215 4.34 -0.65 -13.55
N MET A 216 5.08 -0.48 -14.65
CA MET A 216 4.65 0.39 -15.73
C MET A 216 4.38 -0.41 -17.01
N LEU A 217 3.30 -0.04 -17.67
CA LEU A 217 2.96 -0.52 -19.02
C LEU A 217 3.39 0.51 -20.06
N ASN A 218 3.68 0.05 -21.26
CA ASN A 218 4.00 0.93 -22.37
C ASN A 218 5.27 1.79 -22.15
N LEU A 219 6.27 1.23 -21.50
CA LEU A 219 7.59 1.88 -21.48
C LEU A 219 8.28 1.77 -22.85
N PRO A 220 9.09 2.75 -23.27
CA PRO A 220 10.01 2.58 -24.39
C PRO A 220 10.77 1.26 -24.31
N GLY A 221 10.79 0.51 -25.43
CA GLY A 221 11.36 -0.85 -25.49
C GLY A 221 10.40 -1.97 -25.12
N SER A 222 9.17 -1.67 -24.66
CA SER A 222 8.13 -2.67 -24.40
C SER A 222 6.98 -2.60 -25.41
N ASN A 223 6.10 -3.60 -25.36
CA ASN A 223 4.90 -3.71 -26.16
C ASN A 223 3.83 -4.51 -25.40
N PRO A 224 2.56 -4.57 -25.85
CA PRO A 224 1.49 -5.24 -25.12
C PRO A 224 1.75 -6.72 -24.82
N LYS A 225 2.41 -7.46 -25.73
CA LYS A 225 2.76 -8.87 -25.53
C LYS A 225 3.83 -9.01 -24.44
N ARG A 226 4.86 -8.15 -24.48
CA ARG A 226 5.91 -8.11 -23.45
C ARG A 226 5.37 -7.71 -22.08
N ASP A 227 4.50 -6.71 -22.04
CA ASP A 227 3.88 -6.27 -20.77
C ASP A 227 3.06 -7.39 -20.13
N ILE A 228 2.27 -8.15 -20.89
CA ILE A 228 1.52 -9.30 -20.37
C ILE A 228 2.47 -10.41 -19.89
N LYS A 229 3.53 -10.73 -20.68
CA LYS A 229 4.55 -11.73 -20.32
C LYS A 229 5.26 -11.33 -19.02
N MET A 230 5.58 -10.06 -18.85
CA MET A 230 6.17 -9.51 -17.64
C MET A 230 5.33 -9.83 -16.39
N PHE A 231 4.03 -9.61 -16.44
CA PHE A 231 3.16 -9.92 -15.30
C PHE A 231 3.01 -11.43 -15.06
N LYS A 232 3.05 -12.25 -16.09
CA LYS A 232 3.08 -13.70 -15.91
C LYS A 232 4.36 -14.12 -15.19
N GLU A 233 5.50 -13.63 -15.61
CA GLU A 233 6.80 -13.86 -14.98
C GLU A 233 6.83 -13.39 -13.51
N LEU A 234 6.26 -12.22 -13.20
CA LEU A 234 6.15 -11.71 -11.84
C LEU A 234 5.45 -12.68 -10.87
N PHE A 235 4.51 -13.49 -11.36
CA PHE A 235 3.75 -14.41 -10.51
C PHE A 235 4.31 -15.84 -10.55
N ASP A 236 4.89 -16.26 -11.66
CA ASP A 236 5.45 -17.61 -11.82
C ASP A 236 6.82 -17.73 -11.14
N ASN A 237 7.67 -16.71 -11.28
CA ASN A 237 9.04 -16.73 -10.76
C ASN A 237 9.07 -16.39 -9.26
N PRO A 238 9.57 -17.31 -8.40
CA PRO A 238 9.63 -17.12 -6.96
C PRO A 238 10.56 -15.99 -6.51
N ALA A 239 11.42 -15.47 -7.37
CA ALA A 239 12.25 -14.31 -7.05
C ALA A 239 11.43 -13.03 -6.84
N PHE A 240 10.23 -12.94 -7.45
CA PHE A 240 9.36 -11.77 -7.38
C PHE A 240 8.15 -11.97 -6.47
N ARG A 241 7.05 -12.48 -7.00
CA ARG A 241 5.76 -12.76 -6.33
C ARG A 241 5.29 -11.67 -5.36
N PRO A 242 5.15 -10.38 -5.80
CA PRO A 242 4.76 -9.28 -4.92
C PRO A 242 3.37 -9.48 -4.34
N GLU A 243 3.14 -9.03 -3.11
CA GLU A 243 1.82 -9.09 -2.45
C GLU A 243 0.88 -7.99 -2.93
N TYR A 244 1.46 -6.85 -3.30
CA TYR A 244 0.72 -5.66 -3.73
C TYR A 244 1.21 -5.17 -5.08
N LEU A 245 0.27 -4.69 -5.89
CA LEU A 245 0.57 -4.15 -7.20
C LEU A 245 -0.07 -2.79 -7.42
N LYS A 246 0.71 -1.89 -8.00
CA LYS A 246 0.22 -0.70 -8.67
C LYS A 246 0.60 -0.83 -10.15
N ILE A 247 -0.39 -0.77 -11.03
CA ILE A 247 -0.20 -0.88 -12.48
C ILE A 247 -0.36 0.51 -13.07
N TYR A 248 0.73 1.08 -13.55
CA TYR A 248 0.78 2.44 -14.05
C TYR A 248 1.09 2.46 -15.55
N PRO A 249 0.10 2.72 -16.43
CA PRO A 249 0.40 3.06 -17.81
C PRO A 249 1.34 4.25 -17.87
N CYS A 250 2.33 4.22 -18.74
CA CYS A 250 3.23 5.32 -18.98
C CYS A 250 2.43 6.52 -19.53
N ALA A 251 2.32 7.58 -18.72
CA ALA A 251 1.65 8.81 -19.10
C ALA A 251 2.67 9.70 -19.83
N LEU A 252 2.37 10.07 -21.08
CA LEU A 252 3.18 11.02 -21.84
C LEU A 252 2.84 12.44 -21.41
N THR A 253 3.77 13.13 -20.76
CA THR A 253 3.62 14.54 -20.36
C THR A 253 4.73 15.39 -20.97
N LYS A 254 4.47 16.69 -21.15
CA LYS A 254 5.46 17.63 -21.72
C LYS A 254 6.69 17.81 -20.82
N GLU A 255 6.51 17.64 -19.53
CA GLU A 255 7.52 17.80 -18.47
C GLU A 255 8.49 16.60 -18.37
N ALA A 256 8.19 15.49 -19.08
CA ALA A 256 9.06 14.31 -19.09
C ALA A 256 10.00 14.32 -20.32
N PRO A 257 11.28 13.92 -20.17
CA PRO A 257 12.21 13.78 -21.30
C PRO A 257 11.67 12.88 -22.44
N LEU A 258 10.78 11.96 -22.11
CA LEU A 258 10.10 11.06 -23.07
C LEU A 258 9.34 11.83 -24.17
N TYR A 259 8.86 13.04 -23.87
CA TYR A 259 8.17 13.89 -24.83
C TYR A 259 9.03 14.20 -26.07
N LYS A 260 10.35 14.34 -25.89
CA LYS A 260 11.28 14.56 -27.00
C LYS A 260 11.35 13.34 -27.96
N LEU A 261 11.25 12.13 -27.41
CA LEU A 261 11.22 10.91 -28.24
C LEU A 261 9.89 10.77 -29.00
N TYR A 262 8.80 11.17 -28.36
CA TYR A 262 7.49 11.23 -29.01
C TYR A 262 7.47 12.18 -30.21
N LEU A 263 7.99 13.41 -30.05
CA LEU A 263 8.08 14.38 -31.13
C LEU A 263 8.92 13.88 -32.31
N LYS A 264 9.96 13.07 -32.02
CA LYS A 264 10.79 12.41 -33.03
C LYS A 264 10.18 11.13 -33.61
N LYS A 265 8.94 10.78 -33.26
CA LYS A 265 8.25 9.53 -33.64
C LYS A 265 8.99 8.25 -33.21
N GLN A 266 9.85 8.33 -32.20
CA GLN A 266 10.60 7.20 -31.61
C GLN A 266 9.87 6.52 -30.46
N TYR A 267 8.75 7.06 -30.02
CA TYR A 267 7.86 6.49 -29.01
C TYR A 267 6.40 6.81 -29.37
N LYS A 268 5.54 5.81 -29.18
CA LYS A 268 4.09 5.94 -29.38
C LYS A 268 3.35 5.38 -28.15
N PRO A 269 2.51 6.16 -27.48
CA PRO A 269 1.65 5.65 -26.42
C PRO A 269 0.66 4.60 -26.94
N TYR A 270 0.28 3.63 -26.09
CA TYR A 270 -0.86 2.75 -26.41
C TYR A 270 -2.13 3.58 -26.52
N ASP A 271 -2.95 3.29 -27.54
CA ASP A 271 -4.31 3.78 -27.57
C ASP A 271 -5.16 3.19 -26.43
N GLU A 272 -6.35 3.72 -26.23
CA GLU A 272 -7.25 3.32 -25.16
C GLU A 272 -7.63 1.84 -25.24
N LYS A 273 -7.97 1.35 -26.43
CA LYS A 273 -8.39 -0.03 -26.67
C LYS A 273 -7.28 -1.01 -26.31
N THR A 274 -6.08 -0.78 -26.85
CA THR A 274 -4.88 -1.60 -26.57
C THR A 274 -4.56 -1.63 -25.08
N LEU A 275 -4.63 -0.48 -24.40
CA LEU A 275 -4.36 -0.39 -22.98
C LEU A 275 -5.39 -1.17 -22.16
N ILE A 276 -6.68 -1.00 -22.43
CA ILE A 276 -7.77 -1.70 -21.75
C ILE A 276 -7.63 -3.21 -21.90
N GLU A 277 -7.41 -3.70 -23.11
CA GLU A 277 -7.24 -5.13 -23.39
C GLU A 277 -5.99 -5.71 -22.70
N THR A 278 -4.89 -4.96 -22.69
CA THR A 278 -3.66 -5.37 -22.00
C THR A 278 -3.92 -5.52 -20.49
N ILE A 279 -4.56 -4.53 -19.87
CA ILE A 279 -4.85 -4.59 -18.42
C ILE A 279 -5.87 -5.69 -18.11
N LYS A 280 -6.87 -5.93 -18.95
CA LYS A 280 -7.82 -7.04 -18.77
C LYS A 280 -7.12 -8.40 -18.77
N LYS A 281 -6.18 -8.62 -19.71
CA LYS A 281 -5.38 -9.85 -19.78
C LYS A 281 -4.51 -10.02 -18.54
N ILE A 282 -3.85 -8.97 -18.08
CA ILE A 282 -3.06 -8.97 -16.83
C ILE A 282 -3.95 -9.32 -15.63
N LYS A 283 -5.14 -8.72 -15.50
CA LYS A 283 -6.04 -8.98 -14.37
C LYS A 283 -6.53 -10.43 -14.28
N LYS A 284 -6.60 -11.15 -15.40
CA LYS A 284 -7.01 -12.57 -15.45
C LYS A 284 -5.99 -13.51 -14.81
N ILE A 285 -4.71 -13.15 -14.85
CA ILE A 285 -3.60 -14.00 -14.37
C ILE A 285 -3.14 -13.66 -12.94
N VAL A 286 -3.77 -12.68 -12.29
CA VAL A 286 -3.38 -12.25 -10.93
C VAL A 286 -3.72 -13.32 -9.91
N PRO A 287 -2.75 -13.81 -9.10
CA PRO A 287 -2.99 -14.79 -8.05
C PRO A 287 -3.91 -14.30 -6.92
N LEU A 288 -4.49 -15.23 -6.20
CA LEU A 288 -5.42 -14.98 -5.08
C LEU A 288 -4.79 -14.18 -3.93
N TYR A 289 -3.50 -14.38 -3.69
CA TYR A 289 -2.77 -13.68 -2.62
C TYR A 289 -2.37 -12.24 -2.97
N VAL A 290 -2.55 -11.79 -4.22
CA VAL A 290 -2.15 -10.46 -4.68
C VAL A 290 -3.28 -9.45 -4.53
N ARG A 291 -2.94 -8.23 -4.09
CA ARG A 291 -3.84 -7.08 -4.09
C ARG A 291 -3.43 -6.04 -5.13
N ILE A 292 -4.28 -5.79 -6.12
CA ILE A 292 -4.10 -4.63 -7.01
C ILE A 292 -4.62 -3.39 -6.27
N GLU A 293 -3.70 -2.57 -5.76
CA GLU A 293 -4.05 -1.34 -5.04
C GLU A 293 -4.55 -0.25 -5.97
N ARG A 294 -3.89 -0.12 -7.12
CA ARG A 294 -4.16 0.98 -8.03
C ARG A 294 -3.88 0.60 -9.48
N ILE A 295 -4.74 1.10 -10.37
CA ILE A 295 -4.54 1.13 -11.80
C ILE A 295 -4.64 2.61 -12.20
N ILE A 296 -3.65 3.13 -12.92
CA ILE A 296 -3.49 4.55 -13.29
C ILE A 296 -3.13 5.48 -12.11
N ARG A 297 -2.39 6.53 -12.41
CA ARG A 297 -2.03 7.62 -11.49
C ARG A 297 -3.07 8.74 -11.52
N ASP A 298 -3.03 9.64 -10.52
CA ASP A 298 -3.92 10.82 -10.45
C ASP A 298 -3.37 12.02 -11.26
N ILE A 299 -2.60 11.75 -12.33
CA ILE A 299 -2.14 12.82 -13.22
C ILE A 299 -3.36 13.45 -13.89
N PRO A 300 -3.50 14.79 -13.84
CA PRO A 300 -4.62 15.46 -14.49
C PRO A 300 -4.65 15.15 -15.99
N SER A 301 -5.83 14.82 -16.53
CA SER A 301 -5.97 14.47 -17.95
C SER A 301 -5.43 15.55 -18.92
N PRO A 302 -5.56 16.87 -18.64
CA PRO A 302 -4.96 17.91 -19.47
C PRO A 302 -3.42 17.88 -19.53
N SER A 303 -2.75 17.34 -18.50
CA SER A 303 -1.29 17.22 -18.48
C SER A 303 -0.78 16.03 -19.32
N ILE A 304 -1.66 15.12 -19.74
CA ILE A 304 -1.31 13.97 -20.56
C ILE A 304 -1.53 14.34 -22.04
N VAL A 305 -0.45 14.27 -22.82
CA VAL A 305 -0.47 14.68 -24.23
C VAL A 305 -1.33 13.75 -25.06
N GLU A 306 -1.08 12.44 -24.98
CA GLU A 306 -1.74 11.42 -25.80
C GLU A 306 -1.72 10.05 -25.12
N GLY A 307 -2.56 9.14 -25.62
CA GLY A 307 -2.59 7.73 -25.27
C GLY A 307 -3.67 7.36 -24.25
N GLY A 308 -3.86 6.05 -24.07
CA GLY A 308 -4.89 5.49 -23.21
C GLY A 308 -4.76 5.87 -21.72
N ALA A 309 -3.58 6.32 -21.28
CA ALA A 309 -3.39 6.82 -19.93
C ALA A 309 -4.17 8.12 -19.63
N LYS A 310 -4.64 8.82 -20.66
CA LYS A 310 -5.49 10.02 -20.57
C LYS A 310 -6.93 9.71 -20.22
N THR A 311 -7.35 8.46 -20.37
CA THR A 311 -8.74 8.03 -20.20
C THR A 311 -9.18 8.20 -18.74
N LEU A 312 -10.16 9.06 -18.53
CA LEU A 312 -10.84 9.18 -17.24
C LEU A 312 -11.64 7.88 -16.98
N ASN A 313 -11.74 7.47 -15.72
CA ASN A 313 -12.49 6.26 -15.34
C ASN A 313 -11.97 4.92 -15.90
N LEU A 314 -10.73 4.85 -16.39
CA LEU A 314 -10.12 3.64 -16.93
C LEU A 314 -10.36 2.41 -16.02
N ARG A 315 -10.34 2.61 -14.69
CA ARG A 315 -10.62 1.54 -13.73
C ARG A 315 -12.06 1.01 -13.82
N GLN A 316 -13.05 1.88 -14.13
CA GLN A 316 -14.45 1.46 -14.29
C GLN A 316 -14.63 0.71 -15.61
N MET A 317 -13.96 1.15 -16.66
CA MET A 317 -13.98 0.52 -17.97
C MET A 317 -13.30 -0.86 -17.97
N ILE A 318 -12.35 -1.08 -17.07
CA ILE A 318 -11.64 -2.36 -16.88
C ILE A 318 -12.38 -3.26 -15.88
N LYS A 319 -13.66 -3.00 -15.57
CA LYS A 319 -14.44 -3.94 -14.76
C LYS A 319 -14.45 -5.30 -15.47
N THR A 320 -13.69 -6.23 -14.93
CA THR A 320 -13.70 -7.63 -15.31
C THR A 320 -14.58 -8.35 -14.28
N GLU A 321 -15.90 -8.28 -14.46
CA GLU A 321 -16.82 -8.96 -13.55
C GLU A 321 -16.50 -10.46 -13.52
N GLY A 322 -16.14 -10.96 -12.34
CA GLY A 322 -15.81 -12.37 -12.11
C GLY A 322 -14.46 -12.87 -12.64
N LEU A 323 -13.73 -12.10 -13.47
CA LEU A 323 -12.48 -12.58 -14.08
C LEU A 323 -11.22 -12.26 -13.27
N CYS A 324 -11.25 -11.25 -12.42
CA CYS A 324 -10.09 -10.85 -11.59
C CYS A 324 -10.20 -11.45 -10.21
N ARG A 325 -9.24 -12.29 -9.83
CA ARG A 325 -9.20 -12.99 -8.54
C ARG A 325 -8.37 -12.27 -7.47
N CYS A 326 -7.92 -11.03 -7.71
CA CYS A 326 -7.14 -10.30 -6.72
C CYS A 326 -7.94 -10.00 -5.45
N ILE A 327 -7.28 -9.84 -4.32
CA ILE A 327 -7.90 -9.55 -3.02
C ILE A 327 -8.90 -8.40 -3.10
N ARG A 328 -8.56 -7.29 -3.78
CA ARG A 328 -9.44 -6.13 -3.88
C ARG A 328 -10.76 -6.40 -4.62
N CYS A 329 -10.77 -7.32 -5.56
CA CYS A 329 -11.99 -7.70 -6.27
C CYS A 329 -12.88 -8.62 -5.43
N ARG A 330 -12.27 -9.33 -4.48
CA ARG A 330 -12.94 -10.32 -3.61
C ARG A 330 -13.24 -9.80 -2.20
N GLU A 331 -12.67 -8.66 -1.78
CA GLU A 331 -12.92 -8.12 -0.44
C GLU A 331 -14.42 -7.87 -0.22
N ILE A 332 -14.93 -8.34 0.90
CA ILE A 332 -16.32 -8.13 1.29
C ILE A 332 -16.63 -6.64 1.45
N LYS A 333 -17.78 -6.22 0.93
CA LYS A 333 -18.22 -4.82 0.94
C LYS A 333 -19.49 -4.60 1.74
N ASP A 334 -20.28 -5.64 1.93
CA ASP A 334 -21.60 -5.59 2.58
C ASP A 334 -21.60 -6.39 3.88
N ASP A 335 -22.54 -6.09 4.79
CA ASP A 335 -22.58 -6.66 6.15
C ASP A 335 -23.33 -7.98 6.26
N ASP A 336 -24.11 -8.36 5.26
CA ASP A 336 -24.94 -9.58 5.30
C ASP A 336 -24.11 -10.82 4.95
N VAL A 337 -23.37 -11.30 5.95
CA VAL A 337 -22.72 -12.61 5.87
C VAL A 337 -23.69 -13.69 6.28
N LYS A 338 -24.46 -14.18 5.32
CA LYS A 338 -25.33 -15.37 5.49
C LYS A 338 -24.63 -16.68 5.13
N GLU A 339 -23.42 -16.63 4.57
CA GLU A 339 -22.66 -17.77 4.05
C GLU A 339 -21.72 -18.37 5.09
N LYS A 340 -21.49 -19.67 5.01
CA LYS A 340 -20.41 -20.34 5.77
C LYS A 340 -19.07 -19.82 5.29
N ILE A 341 -18.16 -19.63 6.25
CA ILE A 341 -16.82 -19.10 6.03
C ILE A 341 -15.82 -20.21 6.33
N TYR A 342 -14.93 -20.46 5.38
CA TYR A 342 -13.92 -21.51 5.45
C TYR A 342 -12.51 -20.90 5.54
N LEU A 343 -11.62 -21.59 6.27
CA LEU A 343 -10.21 -21.25 6.31
C LEU A 343 -9.50 -21.93 5.15
N PHE A 344 -8.89 -21.14 4.29
CA PHE A 344 -8.01 -21.61 3.22
C PHE A 344 -6.56 -21.30 3.55
N LYS A 345 -5.68 -22.22 3.13
CA LYS A 345 -4.22 -22.09 3.23
C LYS A 345 -3.61 -22.29 1.85
N GLU A 346 -2.82 -21.32 1.40
CA GLU A 346 -1.95 -21.42 0.22
C GLU A 346 -0.51 -21.30 0.65
N GLU A 347 0.33 -22.23 0.21
CA GLU A 347 1.76 -22.20 0.41
C GLU A 347 2.46 -21.99 -0.93
N TYR A 348 3.44 -21.12 -0.95
CA TYR A 348 4.24 -20.86 -2.14
C TYR A 348 5.64 -20.36 -1.76
N ASP A 349 6.63 -20.68 -2.58
CA ASP A 349 7.99 -20.18 -2.40
C ASP A 349 8.10 -18.76 -2.93
N ALA A 350 8.77 -17.88 -2.17
CA ALA A 350 9.10 -16.54 -2.61
C ALA A 350 10.36 -16.02 -1.92
N SER A 351 11.28 -15.45 -2.71
CA SER A 351 12.54 -14.89 -2.21
C SER A 351 13.26 -15.86 -1.26
N LYS A 352 13.50 -17.09 -1.72
CA LYS A 352 14.18 -18.17 -0.98
C LYS A 352 13.53 -18.54 0.37
N GLY A 353 12.26 -18.26 0.58
CA GLY A 353 11.52 -18.63 1.78
C GLY A 353 10.12 -19.10 1.45
N LYS A 354 9.47 -19.75 2.41
CA LYS A 354 8.09 -20.23 2.32
C LYS A 354 7.14 -19.13 2.76
N GLU A 355 6.20 -18.75 1.90
CA GLU A 355 5.08 -17.87 2.22
C GLU A 355 3.82 -18.69 2.42
N ILE A 356 3.09 -18.41 3.48
CA ILE A 356 1.82 -19.05 3.81
C ILE A 356 0.75 -17.97 3.85
N PHE A 357 -0.17 -18.03 2.90
CA PHE A 357 -1.31 -17.15 2.82
C PHE A 357 -2.53 -17.85 3.41
N LEU A 358 -2.95 -17.41 4.60
CA LEU A 358 -4.19 -17.85 5.23
C LEU A 358 -5.29 -16.87 4.90
N SER A 359 -6.47 -17.37 4.56
CA SER A 359 -7.63 -16.53 4.31
C SER A 359 -8.91 -17.18 4.80
N PHE A 360 -9.84 -16.39 5.38
CA PHE A 360 -11.22 -16.80 5.54
C PHE A 360 -12.01 -16.30 4.34
N GLU A 361 -12.63 -17.24 3.62
CA GLU A 361 -13.33 -16.99 2.36
C GLU A 361 -14.66 -17.78 2.32
N ASP A 362 -15.56 -17.42 1.40
CA ASP A 362 -16.69 -18.28 1.03
C ASP A 362 -16.19 -19.54 0.32
N GLU A 363 -17.04 -20.56 0.21
CA GLU A 363 -16.71 -21.87 -0.36
C GLU A 363 -16.08 -21.75 -1.77
N ASN A 364 -16.62 -20.88 -2.61
CA ASN A 364 -16.16 -20.67 -3.98
C ASN A 364 -15.00 -19.69 -4.11
N ARG A 365 -14.51 -19.15 -3.00
CA ARG A 365 -13.42 -18.18 -2.93
C ARG A 365 -13.66 -16.88 -3.74
N LYS A 366 -14.93 -16.48 -3.84
CA LYS A 366 -15.34 -15.22 -4.49
C LYS A 366 -15.35 -14.05 -3.53
N ARG A 367 -15.45 -14.30 -2.22
CA ARG A 367 -15.47 -13.30 -1.15
C ARG A 367 -14.40 -13.60 -0.12
N ILE A 368 -13.56 -12.61 0.21
CA ILE A 368 -12.55 -12.71 1.25
C ILE A 368 -12.94 -11.84 2.45
N TYR A 369 -12.96 -12.44 3.62
CA TYR A 369 -13.35 -11.82 4.89
C TYR A 369 -12.14 -11.41 5.73
N SER A 370 -11.06 -12.18 5.65
CA SER A 370 -9.80 -11.84 6.32
C SER A 370 -8.63 -12.55 5.67
N LEU A 371 -7.43 -12.05 5.90
CA LEU A 371 -6.19 -12.67 5.46
C LEU A 371 -5.07 -12.52 6.49
N LEU A 372 -4.12 -13.47 6.43
CA LEU A 372 -2.85 -13.40 7.13
C LEU A 372 -1.73 -13.88 6.19
N ARG A 373 -0.57 -13.21 6.26
CA ARG A 373 0.66 -13.63 5.57
C ARG A 373 1.70 -14.03 6.60
N LEU A 374 2.13 -15.27 6.55
CA LEU A 374 3.20 -15.82 7.37
C LEU A 374 4.36 -16.20 6.45
N ARG A 375 5.57 -15.74 6.79
CA ARG A 375 6.81 -16.15 6.16
C ARG A 375 7.60 -17.04 7.09
N ILE A 376 8.14 -18.12 6.55
CA ILE A 376 9.09 -19.02 7.23
C ILE A 376 10.35 -19.13 6.37
N LYS A 377 11.50 -18.83 6.97
CA LYS A 377 12.81 -18.96 6.33
C LYS A 377 13.88 -19.17 7.39
N ASP A 378 14.79 -20.10 7.17
CA ASP A 378 15.96 -20.37 8.01
C ASP A 378 15.60 -20.52 9.52
N GLY A 379 14.54 -21.27 9.84
CA GLY A 379 14.08 -21.49 11.21
C GLY A 379 13.46 -20.26 11.90
N LYS A 380 13.19 -19.20 11.17
CA LYS A 380 12.54 -17.97 11.64
C LYS A 380 11.14 -17.83 11.07
N ALA A 381 10.21 -17.30 11.86
CA ALA A 381 8.83 -17.06 11.43
C ALA A 381 8.39 -15.63 11.70
N ILE A 382 7.73 -15.02 10.71
CA ILE A 382 7.20 -13.66 10.83
C ILE A 382 5.84 -13.53 10.16
N ILE A 383 4.85 -13.04 10.93
CA ILE A 383 3.58 -12.57 10.36
C ILE A 383 3.80 -11.18 9.77
N ARG A 384 3.56 -11.08 8.45
CA ARG A 384 3.81 -9.89 7.66
C ARG A 384 2.56 -9.03 7.46
N GLU A 385 1.39 -9.64 7.58
CA GLU A 385 0.11 -8.94 7.51
C GLU A 385 -0.98 -9.72 8.23
N VAL A 386 -1.89 -9.00 8.90
CA VAL A 386 -3.20 -9.50 9.33
C VAL A 386 -4.23 -8.44 8.95
N HIS A 387 -5.23 -8.80 8.19
CA HIS A 387 -6.29 -7.90 7.77
C HIS A 387 -7.65 -8.57 7.86
N VAL A 388 -8.63 -7.85 8.42
CA VAL A 388 -10.03 -8.29 8.46
C VAL A 388 -10.86 -7.26 7.71
N TYR A 389 -11.64 -7.71 6.74
CA TYR A 389 -12.52 -6.90 5.89
C TYR A 389 -13.95 -6.84 6.46
N GLY A 390 -14.77 -5.94 5.92
CA GLY A 390 -16.15 -5.69 6.37
C GLY A 390 -16.27 -4.45 7.25
N GLN A 391 -17.50 -4.08 7.64
CA GLN A 391 -17.72 -2.90 8.47
C GLN A 391 -17.05 -3.10 9.84
N ALA A 392 -16.14 -2.20 10.15
CA ALA A 392 -15.49 -2.19 11.45
C ALA A 392 -16.47 -1.76 12.53
N ALA A 393 -16.67 -2.58 13.55
CA ALA A 393 -17.21 -2.08 14.79
C ALA A 393 -16.29 -0.97 15.32
N SER A 394 -16.86 0.19 15.68
CA SER A 394 -16.08 1.20 16.39
C SER A 394 -15.52 0.59 17.66
N ILE A 395 -14.28 0.94 18.02
CA ILE A 395 -13.57 0.35 19.17
C ILE A 395 -14.35 0.54 20.49
N SER A 396 -15.30 1.48 20.51
CA SER A 396 -16.11 1.87 21.67
C SER A 396 -17.51 1.24 21.73
N LYS A 397 -18.00 0.57 20.68
CA LYS A 397 -19.35 -0.03 20.70
C LYS A 397 -19.27 -1.55 20.53
N ARG A 398 -19.81 -2.29 21.51
CA ARG A 398 -20.17 -3.70 21.38
C ARG A 398 -21.47 -3.78 20.58
N ASP A 399 -21.41 -3.76 19.27
CA ASP A 399 -22.57 -3.94 18.43
C ASP A 399 -22.64 -5.40 17.94
N SER A 400 -23.82 -6.01 18.10
CA SER A 400 -24.04 -7.45 17.86
C SER A 400 -24.03 -7.82 16.37
N LYS A 401 -24.14 -6.86 15.46
CA LYS A 401 -24.30 -7.08 14.01
C LYS A 401 -23.03 -6.96 13.20
N THR A 402 -21.93 -6.49 13.73
CA THR A 402 -20.76 -6.12 12.98
C THR A 402 -19.59 -7.06 13.22
N GLN A 403 -19.04 -7.50 12.14
CA GLN A 403 -17.79 -8.23 11.97
C GLN A 403 -17.73 -9.62 12.62
N HIS A 404 -17.15 -10.48 11.87
CA HIS A 404 -16.63 -11.80 12.19
C HIS A 404 -15.73 -11.74 13.43
N LYS A 405 -16.38 -11.51 14.60
CA LYS A 405 -15.69 -11.34 15.89
C LYS A 405 -14.70 -12.49 16.07
N GLY A 406 -13.41 -12.14 16.09
CA GLY A 406 -12.34 -13.07 16.34
C GLY A 406 -11.66 -13.68 15.11
N LEU A 407 -12.02 -13.37 13.83
CA LEU A 407 -11.30 -13.92 12.68
C LEU A 407 -9.80 -13.59 12.72
N GLY A 408 -9.42 -12.36 13.04
CA GLY A 408 -8.02 -11.98 13.20
C GLY A 408 -7.30 -12.82 14.25
N GLN A 409 -7.93 -13.06 15.40
CA GLN A 409 -7.36 -13.91 16.45
C GLN A 409 -7.28 -15.38 16.02
N LYS A 410 -8.31 -15.91 15.35
CA LYS A 410 -8.30 -17.27 14.82
C LYS A 410 -7.15 -17.49 13.84
N MET A 411 -6.90 -16.51 12.95
CA MET A 411 -5.78 -16.59 12.00
C MET A 411 -4.42 -16.54 12.68
N ILE A 412 -4.26 -15.68 13.69
CA ILE A 412 -3.01 -15.60 14.45
C ILE A 412 -2.75 -16.91 15.20
N LYS A 413 -3.79 -17.49 15.85
CA LYS A 413 -3.68 -18.78 16.51
C LYS A 413 -3.32 -19.91 15.54
N GLU A 414 -3.88 -19.89 14.32
CA GLU A 414 -3.50 -20.85 13.29
C GLU A 414 -2.05 -20.68 12.83
N ALA A 415 -1.59 -19.42 12.65
CA ALA A 415 -0.18 -19.15 12.38
C ALA A 415 0.73 -19.63 13.52
N GLU A 416 0.35 -19.41 14.79
CA GLU A 416 1.07 -19.94 15.96
C GLU A 416 1.11 -21.48 15.94
N ARG A 417 0.02 -22.15 15.57
CA ARG A 417 -0.06 -23.61 15.44
C ARG A 417 0.91 -24.13 14.35
N ILE A 418 0.95 -23.45 13.19
CA ILE A 418 1.87 -23.79 12.09
C ILE A 418 3.31 -23.64 12.55
N VAL A 419 3.66 -22.53 13.18
CA VAL A 419 5.03 -22.22 13.64
C VAL A 419 5.50 -23.24 14.69
N LYS A 420 4.63 -23.65 15.62
CA LYS A 420 4.94 -24.70 16.60
C LYS A 420 5.16 -26.07 15.93
N LYS A 421 4.35 -26.40 14.91
CA LYS A 421 4.53 -27.65 14.14
C LYS A 421 5.89 -27.69 13.43
N GLU A 422 6.37 -26.54 12.95
CA GLU A 422 7.71 -26.40 12.35
C GLU A 422 8.84 -26.31 13.41
N LYS A 423 8.52 -26.51 14.70
CA LYS A 423 9.47 -26.48 15.83
C LYS A 423 10.21 -25.14 15.97
N ILE A 424 9.62 -24.04 15.49
CA ILE A 424 10.16 -22.70 15.61
C ILE A 424 9.73 -22.11 16.97
N LYS A 425 10.70 -21.66 17.76
CA LYS A 425 10.48 -21.21 19.14
C LYS A 425 9.91 -19.79 19.26
N GLU A 426 10.03 -18.98 18.22
CA GLU A 426 9.66 -17.57 18.25
C GLU A 426 8.85 -17.18 17.02
N LEU A 427 7.79 -16.42 17.23
CA LEU A 427 7.00 -15.79 16.16
C LEU A 427 7.04 -14.28 16.29
N LYS A 428 7.49 -13.61 15.23
CA LYS A 428 7.47 -12.16 15.09
C LYS A 428 6.24 -11.68 14.34
N ILE A 429 5.79 -10.46 14.64
CA ILE A 429 4.76 -9.76 13.86
C ILE A 429 5.28 -8.38 13.53
N ILE A 430 5.33 -8.02 12.23
CA ILE A 430 5.56 -6.64 11.83
C ILE A 430 4.26 -5.85 12.05
N SER A 431 4.17 -5.14 13.13
CA SER A 431 2.97 -4.36 13.44
C SER A 431 3.16 -2.86 13.17
N GLY A 432 2.10 -2.21 12.73
CA GLY A 432 2.02 -0.76 12.82
C GLY A 432 1.96 -0.33 14.29
N VAL A 433 2.48 0.86 14.56
CA VAL A 433 2.58 1.40 15.93
C VAL A 433 1.23 1.38 16.65
N GLY A 434 0.16 1.87 15.99
CA GLY A 434 -1.18 1.93 16.58
C GLY A 434 -1.87 0.58 16.80
N ALA A 435 -1.26 -0.54 16.35
CA ALA A 435 -1.76 -1.89 16.56
C ALA A 435 -1.01 -2.66 17.68
N ARG A 436 0.12 -2.13 18.19
CA ARG A 436 0.97 -2.82 19.16
C ARG A 436 0.24 -3.17 20.45
N ASP A 437 -0.60 -2.26 20.95
CA ASP A 437 -1.38 -2.50 22.17
C ASP A 437 -2.36 -3.67 22.04
N TYR A 438 -2.96 -3.85 20.87
CA TYR A 438 -3.82 -5.00 20.59
C TYR A 438 -3.05 -6.33 20.68
N TYR A 439 -1.89 -6.45 20.06
CA TYR A 439 -1.07 -7.66 20.13
C TYR A 439 -0.58 -7.96 21.55
N ARG A 440 -0.24 -6.89 22.30
CA ARG A 440 0.20 -7.02 23.70
C ARG A 440 -0.95 -7.47 24.60
N SER A 441 -2.06 -6.74 24.60
CA SER A 441 -3.14 -6.92 25.56
C SER A 441 -4.05 -8.12 25.27
N LYS A 442 -4.21 -8.50 24.01
CA LYS A 442 -5.15 -9.58 23.59
C LYS A 442 -4.47 -10.89 23.26
N LEU A 443 -3.18 -10.88 22.93
CA LEU A 443 -2.49 -12.04 22.39
C LEU A 443 -1.16 -12.39 23.09
N GLY A 444 -0.75 -11.55 24.06
CA GLY A 444 0.41 -11.80 24.91
C GLY A 444 1.77 -11.58 24.23
N TYR A 445 1.82 -10.86 23.10
CA TYR A 445 3.06 -10.49 22.45
C TYR A 445 3.77 -9.35 23.19
N LYS A 446 5.10 -9.34 23.15
CA LYS A 446 5.93 -8.27 23.71
C LYS A 446 6.62 -7.49 22.58
N LEU A 447 6.80 -6.19 22.77
CA LEU A 447 7.56 -5.38 21.83
C LEU A 447 9.07 -5.64 22.03
N ASN A 448 9.73 -6.08 20.99
CA ASN A 448 11.17 -6.25 20.93
C ASN A 448 11.68 -5.81 19.57
N ASP A 449 12.67 -4.92 19.56
CA ASP A 449 13.34 -4.39 18.36
C ASP A 449 12.36 -3.98 17.23
N GLY A 450 11.30 -3.27 17.61
CA GLY A 450 10.27 -2.79 16.69
C GLY A 450 9.25 -3.83 16.22
N TYR A 451 9.36 -5.10 16.61
CA TYR A 451 8.42 -6.18 16.30
C TYR A 451 7.61 -6.58 17.53
N MET A 452 6.42 -7.10 17.32
CA MET A 452 5.70 -7.81 18.37
C MET A 452 6.15 -9.28 18.33
N VAL A 453 6.63 -9.79 19.46
CA VAL A 453 7.30 -11.09 19.57
C VAL A 453 6.63 -11.96 20.60
N LYS A 454 6.45 -13.24 20.30
CA LYS A 454 5.98 -14.27 21.22
C LYS A 454 6.86 -15.51 21.13
N THR A 455 7.34 -15.98 22.29
CA THR A 455 8.08 -17.23 22.44
C THR A 455 7.13 -18.34 22.87
N PHE A 456 7.36 -19.57 22.43
CA PHE A 456 6.53 -20.75 22.68
C PHE A 456 7.24 -21.78 23.54
#